data_42f501aa8af74fc91759e138f5e66402
#
_entry.id   42f501aa8af74fc91759e138f5e66402
#
_cell.length_a   1.000
_cell.length_b   1.000
_cell.length_c   1.000
_cell.angle_alpha   90.00
_cell.angle_beta   90.00
_cell.angle_gamma   90.00
#
_symmetry.space_group_name_H-M   'P 1'
#
loop_
_entity.id
_entity.type
_entity.pdbx_description
1 polymer ?
#
loop_
_entity_poly.entity_id
_entity_poly.type
_entity_poly.pdbx_seq_one_letter_code
_entity_poly.pdbx_strand_id
1 'polypeptide(L)'
;VHFDIELVKAARQAAGDQVDIMIDIGKRYRLKSAIYVAKVLEQLNIYWLEEPLPAEDYIGYKKLTEATSLRIATGEEESGRLAFSRLINETHVDVIQPDMSRCGGLTEAKKIATLAADANILCVPHAFKTGVLVAASIHLIAAIPHAPFLEFSVTESAIRKELLVNPFKQKDGFVEVPQSPGLGVE
;
A
#
# COMPACT_ATOMS: atom_id res chain seq x y z
N VAL A 1 -8.76 17.55 8.44
CA VAL A 1 -8.26 18.06 7.14
C VAL A 1 -7.16 19.10 7.32
N HIS A 2 -7.41 20.27 7.91
CA HIS A 2 -6.35 21.29 8.06
C HIS A 2 -5.18 20.80 8.93
N PHE A 3 -5.47 20.16 10.03
CA PHE A 3 -4.46 19.59 10.93
C PHE A 3 -3.63 18.52 10.20
N ASP A 4 -4.25 17.66 9.41
CA ASP A 4 -3.55 16.62 8.64
C ASP A 4 -2.58 17.24 7.64
N ILE A 5 -3.00 18.29 6.94
CA ILE A 5 -2.15 19.04 6.01
C ILE A 5 -0.94 19.67 6.72
N GLU A 6 -1.14 20.27 7.89
CA GLU A 6 -0.03 20.85 8.67
C GLU A 6 0.97 19.79 9.14
N LEU A 7 0.47 18.59 9.54
CA LEU A 7 1.35 17.46 9.87
C LEU A 7 2.20 17.03 8.67
N VAL A 8 1.58 16.91 7.49
CA VAL A 8 2.31 16.52 6.27
C VAL A 8 3.33 17.57 5.86
N LYS A 9 3.00 18.87 5.96
CA LYS A 9 3.96 19.96 5.73
C LYS A 9 5.16 19.87 6.67
N ALA A 10 4.91 19.65 7.96
CA ALA A 10 5.98 19.49 8.95
C ALA A 10 6.86 18.26 8.66
N ALA A 11 6.23 17.13 8.26
CA ALA A 11 6.95 15.92 7.86
C ALA A 11 7.83 16.17 6.62
N ARG A 12 7.28 16.82 5.58
CA ARG A 12 8.04 17.18 4.38
C ARG A 12 9.20 18.13 4.71
N GLN A 13 8.98 19.13 5.54
CA GLN A 13 10.03 20.04 5.97
C GLN A 13 11.15 19.33 6.74
N ALA A 14 10.81 18.37 7.58
CA ALA A 14 11.79 17.61 8.36
C ALA A 14 12.55 16.57 7.51
N ALA A 15 11.88 15.90 6.57
CA ALA A 15 12.48 14.87 5.74
C ALA A 15 13.31 15.44 4.58
N GLY A 16 13.02 16.67 4.12
CA GLY A 16 13.60 17.24 2.91
C GLY A 16 12.99 16.63 1.64
N ASP A 17 13.43 17.09 0.48
CA ASP A 17 12.80 16.77 -0.82
C ASP A 17 13.21 15.39 -1.39
N GLN A 18 14.21 14.73 -0.82
CA GLN A 18 14.77 13.48 -1.33
C GLN A 18 14.10 12.22 -0.74
N VAL A 19 13.16 12.39 0.19
CA VAL A 19 12.45 11.27 0.82
C VAL A 19 11.05 11.16 0.23
N ASP A 20 10.70 9.98 -0.28
CA ASP A 20 9.33 9.68 -0.67
C ASP A 20 8.44 9.57 0.57
N ILE A 21 7.45 10.44 0.67
CA ILE A 21 6.46 10.42 1.76
C ILE A 21 5.16 9.87 1.21
N MET A 22 4.63 8.86 1.88
CA MET A 22 3.35 8.22 1.61
C MET A 22 2.41 8.48 2.78
N ILE A 23 1.15 8.77 2.48
CA ILE A 23 0.18 9.17 3.51
C ILE A 23 -0.99 8.21 3.49
N ASP A 24 -1.22 7.51 4.60
CA ASP A 24 -2.41 6.71 4.84
C ASP A 24 -3.43 7.48 5.67
N ILE A 25 -4.67 7.53 5.18
CA ILE A 25 -5.82 8.21 5.83
C ILE A 25 -6.77 7.22 6.49
N GLY A 26 -6.69 5.95 6.18
CA GLY A 26 -7.55 4.91 6.76
C GLY A 26 -9.05 5.18 6.56
N LYS A 27 -9.44 5.56 5.35
CA LYS A 27 -10.85 5.70 4.91
C LYS A 27 -11.66 6.81 5.60
N ARG A 28 -11.00 7.88 6.04
CA ARG A 28 -11.63 8.90 6.91
C ARG A 28 -12.18 10.10 6.18
N TYR A 29 -11.94 10.25 4.87
CA TYR A 29 -12.44 11.40 4.13
C TYR A 29 -13.72 11.08 3.36
N ARG A 30 -14.46 12.14 3.08
CA ARG A 30 -15.46 12.17 2.01
C ARG A 30 -14.82 12.74 0.75
N LEU A 31 -15.40 12.45 -0.41
CA LEU A 31 -14.84 12.80 -1.72
C LEU A 31 -14.35 14.27 -1.82
N LYS A 32 -15.16 15.25 -1.38
CA LYS A 32 -14.75 16.66 -1.46
C LYS A 32 -13.50 16.97 -0.64
N SER A 33 -13.40 16.36 0.55
CA SER A 33 -12.21 16.52 1.41
C SER A 33 -11.00 15.80 0.82
N ALA A 34 -11.20 14.59 0.28
CA ALA A 34 -10.14 13.83 -0.37
C ALA A 34 -9.56 14.60 -1.57
N ILE A 35 -10.40 15.15 -2.46
CA ILE A 35 -9.94 15.97 -3.60
C ILE A 35 -9.17 17.19 -3.12
N TYR A 36 -9.68 17.91 -2.12
CA TYR A 36 -9.00 19.08 -1.58
C TYR A 36 -7.62 18.73 -1.01
N VAL A 37 -7.54 17.67 -0.20
CA VAL A 37 -6.27 17.20 0.39
C VAL A 37 -5.32 16.74 -0.71
N ALA A 38 -5.77 15.93 -1.66
CA ALA A 38 -4.94 15.43 -2.75
C ALA A 38 -4.25 16.57 -3.51
N LYS A 39 -4.99 17.63 -3.85
CA LYS A 39 -4.43 18.82 -4.52
C LYS A 39 -3.39 19.58 -3.69
N VAL A 40 -3.51 19.59 -2.37
CA VAL A 40 -2.48 20.17 -1.51
C VAL A 40 -1.25 19.25 -1.43
N LEU A 41 -1.47 17.95 -1.35
CA LEU A 41 -0.40 16.94 -1.28
C LEU A 41 0.43 16.87 -2.58
N GLU A 42 -0.17 17.14 -3.74
CA GLU A 42 0.55 17.29 -5.01
C GLU A 42 1.65 18.35 -4.91
N GLN A 43 1.33 19.50 -4.30
CA GLN A 43 2.28 20.62 -4.13
C GLN A 43 3.38 20.32 -3.11
N LEU A 44 3.17 19.33 -2.25
CA LEU A 44 4.12 18.89 -1.23
C LEU A 44 4.98 17.71 -1.70
N ASN A 45 4.93 17.33 -2.98
CA ASN A 45 5.66 16.20 -3.55
C ASN A 45 5.45 14.91 -2.75
N ILE A 46 4.18 14.61 -2.39
CA ILE A 46 3.80 13.35 -1.73
C ILE A 46 3.76 12.24 -2.77
N TYR A 47 4.27 11.07 -2.41
CA TYR A 47 4.39 9.95 -3.34
C TYR A 47 3.04 9.31 -3.65
N TRP A 48 2.22 9.03 -2.62
CA TRP A 48 0.80 8.64 -2.77
C TRP A 48 -0.06 9.04 -1.59
N LEU A 49 -1.36 9.04 -1.82
CA LEU A 49 -2.42 9.14 -0.81
C LEU A 49 -3.14 7.79 -0.74
N GLU A 50 -3.06 7.13 0.42
CA GLU A 50 -3.59 5.80 0.67
C GLU A 50 -4.94 5.85 1.38
N GLU A 51 -5.85 5.00 0.93
CA GLU A 51 -7.20 4.81 1.49
C GLU A 51 -7.92 6.10 1.94
N PRO A 52 -7.99 7.14 1.09
CA PRO A 52 -8.68 8.38 1.47
C PRO A 52 -10.19 8.22 1.64
N LEU A 53 -10.81 7.27 0.92
CA LEU A 53 -12.25 7.00 0.87
C LEU A 53 -12.57 5.59 1.37
N PRO A 54 -13.83 5.30 1.77
CA PRO A 54 -14.28 3.93 2.02
C PRO A 54 -13.95 2.99 0.85
N ALA A 55 -13.53 1.76 1.14
CA ALA A 55 -13.05 0.82 0.11
C ALA A 55 -14.08 0.54 -0.99
N GLU A 56 -15.37 0.50 -0.61
CA GLU A 56 -16.50 0.25 -1.51
C GLU A 56 -16.91 1.46 -2.38
N ASP A 57 -16.36 2.67 -2.14
CA ASP A 57 -16.72 3.89 -2.89
C ASP A 57 -15.96 4.01 -4.22
N TYR A 58 -16.14 3.05 -5.11
CA TYR A 58 -15.50 3.02 -6.43
C TYR A 58 -15.79 4.28 -7.26
N ILE A 59 -17.02 4.80 -7.15
CA ILE A 59 -17.39 6.06 -7.84
C ILE A 59 -16.62 7.24 -7.27
N GLY A 60 -16.42 7.27 -5.96
CA GLY A 60 -15.61 8.29 -5.30
C GLY A 60 -14.15 8.19 -5.70
N TYR A 61 -13.56 7.00 -5.69
CA TYR A 61 -12.19 6.77 -6.15
C TYR A 61 -11.99 7.22 -7.60
N LYS A 62 -12.86 6.83 -8.51
CA LYS A 62 -12.81 7.29 -9.90
C LYS A 62 -12.79 8.81 -10.02
N LYS A 63 -13.70 9.51 -9.33
CA LYS A 63 -13.75 10.98 -9.34
C LYS A 63 -12.53 11.62 -8.70
N LEU A 64 -11.94 10.96 -7.71
CA LEU A 64 -10.73 11.42 -7.05
C LEU A 64 -9.53 11.31 -8.01
N THR A 65 -9.34 10.16 -8.64
CA THR A 65 -8.23 9.93 -9.58
C THR A 65 -8.32 10.86 -10.80
N GLU A 66 -9.53 11.14 -11.29
CA GLU A 66 -9.76 12.12 -12.37
C GLU A 66 -9.47 13.60 -11.94
N ALA A 67 -9.48 13.88 -10.63
CA ALA A 67 -9.32 15.23 -10.10
C ALA A 67 -7.89 15.61 -9.67
N THR A 68 -6.96 14.65 -9.62
CA THR A 68 -5.60 14.84 -9.10
C THR A 68 -4.58 14.06 -9.94
N SER A 69 -3.35 14.54 -10.00
CA SER A 69 -2.19 13.80 -10.52
C SER A 69 -1.43 13.05 -9.42
N LEU A 70 -1.82 13.22 -8.14
CA LEU A 70 -1.26 12.49 -7.04
C LEU A 70 -1.67 11.02 -7.15
N ARG A 71 -0.71 10.10 -7.00
CA ARG A 71 -1.03 8.67 -6.97
C ARG A 71 -2.00 8.35 -5.84
N ILE A 72 -3.02 7.58 -6.16
CA ILE A 72 -4.00 7.05 -5.20
C ILE A 72 -3.74 5.56 -5.00
N ALA A 73 -3.55 5.16 -3.74
CA ALA A 73 -3.32 3.79 -3.33
C ALA A 73 -4.52 3.25 -2.54
N THR A 74 -4.91 1.99 -2.80
CA THR A 74 -5.96 1.30 -2.05
C THR A 74 -5.99 -0.19 -2.38
N GLY A 75 -6.85 -0.96 -1.71
CA GLY A 75 -7.13 -2.35 -2.05
C GLY A 75 -6.84 -3.34 -0.93
N GLU A 76 -6.38 -2.92 0.23
CA GLU A 76 -6.09 -3.84 1.35
C GLU A 76 -7.33 -4.61 1.84
N GLU A 77 -8.52 -4.10 1.63
CA GLU A 77 -9.79 -4.75 2.01
C GLU A 77 -10.41 -5.58 0.90
N GLU A 78 -9.87 -5.51 -0.33
CA GLU A 78 -10.41 -6.24 -1.47
C GLU A 78 -10.11 -7.75 -1.37
N SER A 79 -11.04 -8.57 -1.85
CA SER A 79 -10.92 -10.02 -1.83
C SER A 79 -11.08 -10.63 -3.22
N GLY A 80 -10.04 -11.38 -3.62
CA GLY A 80 -10.00 -12.11 -4.89
C GLY A 80 -9.78 -11.21 -6.12
N ARG A 81 -9.21 -11.81 -7.16
CA ARG A 81 -8.84 -11.09 -8.39
C ARG A 81 -10.00 -10.40 -9.12
N LEU A 82 -11.24 -10.85 -8.92
CA LEU A 82 -12.40 -10.21 -9.57
C LEU A 82 -12.66 -8.83 -8.97
N ALA A 83 -12.53 -8.68 -7.64
CA ALA A 83 -12.63 -7.39 -6.97
C ALA A 83 -11.49 -6.47 -7.42
N PHE A 84 -10.25 -6.96 -7.45
CA PHE A 84 -9.11 -6.18 -7.95
C PHE A 84 -9.23 -5.81 -9.43
N SER A 85 -9.76 -6.70 -10.28
CA SER A 85 -10.05 -6.37 -11.68
C SER A 85 -11.04 -5.20 -11.79
N ARG A 86 -12.10 -5.22 -10.97
CA ARG A 86 -13.06 -4.11 -10.91
C ARG A 86 -12.40 -2.83 -10.37
N LEU A 87 -11.65 -2.93 -9.28
CA LEU A 87 -10.92 -1.81 -8.70
C LEU A 87 -10.04 -1.12 -9.76
N ILE A 88 -9.21 -1.87 -10.46
CA ILE A 88 -8.32 -1.36 -11.51
C ILE A 88 -9.12 -0.67 -12.64
N ASN A 89 -10.14 -1.34 -13.17
CA ASN A 89 -10.84 -0.87 -14.37
C ASN A 89 -11.88 0.22 -14.07
N GLU A 90 -12.47 0.24 -12.89
CA GLU A 90 -13.55 1.16 -12.56
C GLU A 90 -13.06 2.44 -11.86
N THR A 91 -11.91 2.39 -11.15
CA THR A 91 -11.44 3.51 -10.31
C THR A 91 -10.21 4.22 -10.84
N HIS A 92 -9.42 3.57 -11.69
CA HIS A 92 -8.16 4.08 -12.26
C HIS A 92 -7.13 4.47 -11.18
N VAL A 93 -7.09 3.75 -10.05
CA VAL A 93 -6.06 3.94 -9.02
C VAL A 93 -4.68 3.57 -9.54
N ASP A 94 -3.65 4.20 -8.98
CA ASP A 94 -2.26 4.06 -9.44
C ASP A 94 -1.52 2.93 -8.72
N VAL A 95 -1.98 2.58 -7.52
CA VAL A 95 -1.36 1.57 -6.66
C VAL A 95 -2.43 0.67 -6.07
N ILE A 96 -2.29 -0.63 -6.26
CA ILE A 96 -3.12 -1.62 -5.55
C ILE A 96 -2.33 -2.30 -4.44
N GLN A 97 -3.01 -2.59 -3.34
CA GLN A 97 -2.39 -3.08 -2.11
C GLN A 97 -3.02 -4.39 -1.60
N PRO A 98 -2.84 -5.52 -2.33
CA PRO A 98 -3.43 -6.77 -1.91
C PRO A 98 -2.83 -7.27 -0.57
N ASP A 99 -3.68 -7.57 0.39
CA ASP A 99 -3.32 -8.24 1.64
C ASP A 99 -3.50 -9.77 1.45
N MET A 100 -2.40 -10.55 1.50
CA MET A 100 -2.47 -12.00 1.33
C MET A 100 -3.33 -12.71 2.38
N SER A 101 -3.56 -12.11 3.54
CA SER A 101 -4.49 -12.66 4.54
C SER A 101 -5.97 -12.46 4.19
N ARG A 102 -6.28 -11.63 3.20
CA ARG A 102 -7.63 -11.26 2.75
C ARG A 102 -7.91 -11.58 1.30
N CYS A 103 -6.97 -11.32 0.41
CA CYS A 103 -7.18 -11.41 -1.03
C CYS A 103 -7.23 -12.84 -1.58
N GLY A 104 -6.96 -13.87 -0.75
CA GLY A 104 -6.98 -15.27 -1.15
C GLY A 104 -5.62 -15.96 -1.17
N GLY A 105 -4.61 -15.39 -0.48
CA GLY A 105 -3.27 -15.96 -0.32
C GLY A 105 -2.33 -15.64 -1.49
N LEU A 106 -1.10 -16.17 -1.44
CA LEU A 106 -0.02 -15.89 -2.39
C LEU A 106 -0.38 -16.19 -3.84
N THR A 107 -1.06 -17.32 -4.10
CA THR A 107 -1.44 -17.71 -5.46
C THR A 107 -2.39 -16.70 -6.10
N GLU A 108 -3.36 -16.23 -5.34
CA GLU A 108 -4.32 -15.24 -5.82
C GLU A 108 -3.66 -13.85 -5.93
N ALA A 109 -2.85 -13.46 -4.94
CA ALA A 109 -2.09 -12.21 -4.97
C ALA A 109 -1.16 -12.11 -6.18
N LYS A 110 -0.51 -13.20 -6.59
CA LYS A 110 0.31 -13.23 -7.81
C LYS A 110 -0.51 -13.00 -9.08
N LYS A 111 -1.74 -13.52 -9.16
CA LYS A 111 -2.66 -13.24 -10.28
C LYS A 111 -3.13 -11.80 -10.27
N ILE A 112 -3.41 -11.24 -9.09
CA ILE A 112 -3.75 -9.83 -8.90
C ILE A 112 -2.59 -8.94 -9.37
N ALA A 113 -1.36 -9.27 -8.99
CA ALA A 113 -0.17 -8.55 -9.44
C ALA A 113 0.02 -8.60 -10.97
N THR A 114 -0.35 -9.72 -11.62
CA THR A 114 -0.36 -9.79 -13.09
C THR A 114 -1.36 -8.82 -13.70
N LEU A 115 -2.58 -8.74 -13.15
CA LEU A 115 -3.58 -7.75 -13.61
C LEU A 115 -3.07 -6.31 -13.46
N ALA A 116 -2.38 -6.01 -12.35
CA ALA A 116 -1.76 -4.70 -12.13
C ALA A 116 -0.67 -4.41 -13.17
N ALA A 117 0.21 -5.38 -13.43
CA ALA A 117 1.27 -5.26 -14.42
C ALA A 117 0.71 -5.02 -15.84
N ASP A 118 -0.32 -5.76 -16.24
CA ASP A 118 -0.99 -5.60 -17.53
C ASP A 118 -1.63 -4.21 -17.68
N ALA A 119 -2.07 -3.61 -16.58
CA ALA A 119 -2.63 -2.27 -16.52
C ALA A 119 -1.58 -1.17 -16.27
N ASN A 120 -0.29 -1.51 -16.14
CA ASN A 120 0.80 -0.60 -15.76
C ASN A 120 0.58 0.12 -14.42
N ILE A 121 0.05 -0.60 -13.44
CA ILE A 121 -0.24 -0.13 -12.07
C ILE A 121 0.75 -0.76 -11.10
N LEU A 122 1.14 -0.02 -10.06
CA LEU A 122 1.98 -0.54 -9.00
C LEU A 122 1.21 -1.55 -8.14
N CYS A 123 1.88 -2.64 -7.75
CA CYS A 123 1.34 -3.62 -6.80
C CYS A 123 2.23 -3.64 -5.56
N VAL A 124 1.81 -2.96 -4.51
CA VAL A 124 2.55 -2.87 -3.23
C VAL A 124 1.72 -3.54 -2.15
N PRO A 125 2.02 -4.79 -1.78
CA PRO A 125 1.18 -5.54 -0.85
C PRO A 125 1.08 -4.87 0.53
N HIS A 126 -0.16 -4.82 1.07
CA HIS A 126 -0.39 -4.47 2.47
C HIS A 126 0.19 -5.54 3.38
N ALA A 127 1.04 -5.16 4.35
CA ALA A 127 1.80 -6.10 5.21
C ALA A 127 1.85 -5.69 6.69
N PHE A 128 0.85 -5.00 7.18
CA PHE A 128 0.87 -4.36 8.50
C PHE A 128 0.72 -5.33 9.70
N LYS A 129 0.05 -6.49 9.56
CA LYS A 129 -0.46 -7.25 10.71
C LYS A 129 0.54 -8.19 11.38
N THR A 130 0.99 -9.23 10.70
CA THR A 130 1.76 -10.32 11.32
C THR A 130 3.11 -10.54 10.63
N GLY A 131 4.07 -11.12 11.34
CA GLY A 131 5.34 -11.54 10.74
C GLY A 131 5.18 -12.56 9.60
N VAL A 132 4.16 -13.42 9.67
CA VAL A 132 3.82 -14.38 8.59
C VAL A 132 3.33 -13.65 7.35
N LEU A 133 2.51 -12.61 7.50
CA LEU A 133 2.07 -11.78 6.39
C LEU A 133 3.25 -11.03 5.75
N VAL A 134 4.16 -10.49 6.58
CA VAL A 134 5.40 -9.85 6.08
C VAL A 134 6.23 -10.86 5.27
N ALA A 135 6.41 -12.10 5.75
CA ALA A 135 7.10 -13.15 5.01
C ALA A 135 6.46 -13.41 3.64
N ALA A 136 5.14 -13.56 3.60
CA ALA A 136 4.39 -13.76 2.35
C ALA A 136 4.58 -12.56 1.40
N SER A 137 4.55 -11.33 1.92
CA SER A 137 4.74 -10.10 1.14
C SER A 137 6.14 -10.00 0.55
N ILE A 138 7.19 -10.37 1.31
CA ILE A 138 8.57 -10.41 0.82
C ILE A 138 8.67 -11.35 -0.39
N HIS A 139 8.13 -12.57 -0.29
CA HIS A 139 8.15 -13.53 -1.38
C HIS A 139 7.34 -13.08 -2.60
N LEU A 140 6.18 -12.46 -2.39
CA LEU A 140 5.38 -11.92 -3.49
C LEU A 140 6.14 -10.82 -4.22
N ILE A 141 6.66 -9.83 -3.49
CA ILE A 141 7.42 -8.69 -4.06
C ILE A 141 8.62 -9.19 -4.87
N ALA A 142 9.35 -10.18 -4.35
CA ALA A 142 10.49 -10.76 -5.07
C ALA A 142 10.11 -11.52 -6.37
N ALA A 143 8.82 -11.84 -6.55
CA ALA A 143 8.33 -12.68 -7.66
C ALA A 143 7.45 -11.93 -8.68
N ILE A 144 7.24 -10.61 -8.51
CA ILE A 144 6.37 -9.79 -9.37
C ILE A 144 7.08 -8.54 -9.87
N PRO A 145 6.71 -8.01 -11.05
CA PRO A 145 7.15 -6.71 -11.51
C PRO A 145 6.38 -5.58 -10.79
N HIS A 146 6.88 -4.35 -10.89
CA HIS A 146 6.20 -3.14 -10.41
C HIS A 146 5.82 -3.15 -8.91
N ALA A 147 6.67 -3.76 -8.07
CA ALA A 147 6.55 -3.77 -6.61
C ALA A 147 7.77 -3.08 -5.98
N PRO A 148 7.84 -1.74 -5.98
CA PRO A 148 9.03 -1.01 -5.58
C PRO A 148 9.25 -0.98 -4.06
N PHE A 149 8.23 -1.29 -3.25
CA PHE A 149 8.28 -1.15 -1.82
C PHE A 149 7.73 -2.38 -1.08
N LEU A 150 8.30 -2.64 0.09
CA LEU A 150 7.73 -3.51 1.13
C LEU A 150 7.16 -2.62 2.23
N GLU A 151 5.88 -2.77 2.55
CA GLU A 151 5.34 -2.19 3.78
C GLU A 151 5.96 -2.89 4.98
N PHE A 152 6.86 -2.18 5.67
CA PHE A 152 7.60 -2.70 6.82
C PHE A 152 7.36 -1.83 8.04
N SER A 153 6.34 -2.16 8.82
CA SER A 153 5.98 -1.38 10.00
C SER A 153 7.05 -1.43 11.07
N VAL A 154 7.45 -0.25 11.53
CA VAL A 154 8.42 -0.07 12.63
C VAL A 154 7.75 0.06 14.01
N THR A 155 6.41 0.07 14.06
CA THR A 155 5.68 0.13 15.34
C THR A 155 5.85 -1.17 16.13
N GLU A 156 5.91 -1.06 17.46
CA GLU A 156 5.98 -2.22 18.34
C GLU A 156 4.68 -3.06 18.24
N SER A 157 4.84 -4.37 18.00
CA SER A 157 3.74 -5.31 17.93
C SER A 157 4.24 -6.71 18.25
N ALA A 158 3.69 -7.32 19.29
CA ALA A 158 4.00 -8.69 19.69
C ALA A 158 3.70 -9.68 18.56
N ILE A 159 2.55 -9.57 17.89
CA ILE A 159 2.15 -10.43 16.77
C ILE A 159 3.16 -10.38 15.60
N ARG A 160 3.83 -9.26 15.39
CA ARG A 160 4.86 -9.16 14.36
C ARG A 160 6.21 -9.73 14.77
N LYS A 161 6.60 -9.47 16.02
CA LYS A 161 7.92 -9.80 16.53
C LYS A 161 7.98 -11.17 17.23
N GLU A 162 6.99 -11.46 18.08
CA GLU A 162 7.03 -12.65 18.97
C GLU A 162 6.41 -13.88 18.33
N LEU A 163 5.65 -13.73 17.24
CA LEU A 163 5.09 -14.86 16.50
C LEU A 163 6.16 -15.65 15.74
N LEU A 164 7.29 -15.04 15.43
CA LEU A 164 8.41 -15.64 14.71
C LEU A 164 9.59 -15.86 15.66
N VAL A 165 10.24 -17.00 15.57
CA VAL A 165 11.50 -17.28 16.30
C VAL A 165 12.57 -16.26 15.91
N ASN A 166 12.65 -15.94 14.62
CA ASN A 166 13.57 -14.97 14.06
C ASN A 166 12.79 -13.89 13.28
N PRO A 167 12.39 -12.78 13.93
CA PRO A 167 11.65 -11.71 13.26
C PRO A 167 12.51 -11.00 12.21
N PHE A 168 11.88 -10.54 11.14
CA PHE A 168 12.55 -9.79 10.08
C PHE A 168 13.17 -8.49 10.61
N LYS A 169 14.33 -8.15 10.06
CA LYS A 169 15.03 -6.91 10.34
C LYS A 169 15.32 -6.18 9.03
N GLN A 170 15.07 -4.88 9.05
CA GLN A 170 15.49 -4.00 7.97
C GLN A 170 16.97 -3.65 8.19
N LYS A 171 17.75 -3.66 7.12
CA LYS A 171 19.14 -3.20 7.09
C LYS A 171 19.37 -2.36 5.84
N ASP A 172 19.83 -1.14 6.02
CA ASP A 172 20.17 -0.21 4.93
C ASP A 172 19.00 0.00 3.91
N GLY A 173 17.76 0.01 4.39
CA GLY A 173 16.56 0.15 3.54
C GLY A 173 16.05 -1.15 2.93
N PHE A 174 16.67 -2.30 3.21
CA PHE A 174 16.32 -3.59 2.62
C PHE A 174 15.92 -4.63 3.65
N VAL A 175 15.10 -5.58 3.24
CA VAL A 175 14.78 -6.81 3.99
C VAL A 175 15.14 -7.99 3.09
N GLU A 176 15.91 -8.94 3.64
CA GLU A 176 16.36 -10.11 2.89
C GLU A 176 15.19 -11.08 2.63
N VAL A 177 15.18 -11.68 1.45
CA VAL A 177 14.22 -12.74 1.10
C VAL A 177 14.68 -14.04 1.77
N PRO A 178 13.84 -14.68 2.63
CA PRO A 178 14.19 -15.95 3.27
C PRO A 178 14.46 -17.05 2.24
N GLN A 179 15.48 -17.90 2.51
CA GLN A 179 15.87 -18.98 1.62
C GLN A 179 15.48 -20.38 2.13
N SER A 180 14.96 -20.48 3.36
CA SER A 180 14.50 -21.74 3.92
C SER A 180 13.17 -22.19 3.28
N PRO A 181 12.82 -23.49 3.33
CA PRO A 181 11.56 -24.01 2.78
C PRO A 181 10.31 -23.28 3.28
N GLY A 182 9.26 -23.26 2.47
CA GLY A 182 8.00 -22.57 2.77
C GLY A 182 8.16 -21.06 2.69
N LEU A 183 7.68 -20.34 3.70
CA LEU A 183 7.90 -18.88 3.82
C LEU A 183 9.24 -18.53 4.47
N GLY A 184 10.03 -19.54 4.84
CA GLY A 184 11.33 -19.35 5.47
C GLY A 184 11.25 -18.81 6.90
N VAL A 185 10.16 -19.03 7.61
CA VAL A 185 9.93 -18.58 8.98
C VAL A 185 9.56 -19.76 9.88
N GLU A 186 9.92 -19.67 11.17
CA GLU A 186 9.62 -20.63 12.24
C GLU A 186 8.91 -19.93 13.39
#